data_4f52595382d2bdd1372de395c09eb94f
#
_entry.id   4f52595382d2bdd1372de395c09eb94f
#
_cell.length_a   1.000
_cell.length_b   1.000
_cell.length_c   1.000
_cell.angle_alpha   90.00
_cell.angle_beta   90.00
_cell.angle_gamma   90.00
#
_symmetry.space_group_name_H-M   'P 1'
#
loop_
_entity.id
_entity.type
_entity.pdbx_description
1 polymer ?
#
loop_
_entity_poly.entity_id
_entity_poly.type
_entity_poly.pdbx_seq_one_letter_code
_entity_poly.pdbx_strand_id
1 'polypeptide(L)'
;MTDVVNPRSAGGIARANSLTPEERSRIAQQAADARWGIPKATHRGEIVIGDVRIPCAVLDDGRRVLTEHGITQALLGGRSGAAKRVKKAPAEDRALTPMFLAPERLKPFITQAMMDGPLCPVHYRDGTRSVQGFDATILPAACEIWLKARDEGVLQPQQRDKAQRADMLMRGLAHVGIVALVDEATGYQEVRDRLALQAILDQYLRQEFAAWAKRFPDEFYRQMFRLKGWSYNPMSVARPGVVGTYTKDVVYERLAPGIVEE
;
A
#
# COMPACT_ATOMS: atom_id res chain seq x y z
N MET A 1 -58.87 15.02 12.42
CA MET A 1 -57.72 14.38 11.71
C MET A 1 -56.47 14.86 12.45
N THR A 2 -55.95 14.04 13.33
CA THR A 2 -54.74 14.34 14.10
C THR A 2 -53.52 13.93 13.26
N ASP A 3 -52.76 14.89 12.78
CA ASP A 3 -51.49 14.66 12.09
C ASP A 3 -50.53 13.89 13.01
N VAL A 4 -50.27 12.65 12.70
CA VAL A 4 -49.28 11.81 13.39
C VAL A 4 -47.90 12.28 12.93
N VAL A 5 -47.31 13.16 13.69
CA VAL A 5 -45.91 13.61 13.46
C VAL A 5 -44.97 12.40 13.61
N ASN A 6 -44.26 12.06 12.55
CA ASN A 6 -43.31 10.95 12.55
C ASN A 6 -42.24 11.19 13.63
N PRO A 7 -42.00 10.26 14.58
CA PRO A 7 -41.04 10.47 15.70
C PRO A 7 -39.62 10.82 15.25
N ARG A 8 -39.21 10.43 14.03
CA ARG A 8 -37.91 10.78 13.45
C ARG A 8 -37.81 12.25 13.00
N SER A 9 -38.93 12.91 12.70
CA SER A 9 -38.96 14.34 12.35
C SER A 9 -39.06 15.25 13.57
N ALA A 10 -39.63 14.77 14.67
CA ALA A 10 -39.85 15.55 15.89
C ALA A 10 -38.50 16.05 16.49
N GLY A 11 -37.46 15.24 16.55
CA GLY A 11 -36.13 15.61 17.01
C GLY A 11 -35.47 16.67 16.12
N GLY A 12 -35.64 16.58 14.80
CA GLY A 12 -35.15 17.57 13.86
C GLY A 12 -35.83 18.93 14.00
N ILE A 13 -37.17 18.94 14.21
CA ILE A 13 -37.97 20.15 14.41
C ILE A 13 -37.59 20.81 15.75
N ALA A 14 -37.48 20.03 16.83
CA ALA A 14 -37.07 20.54 18.13
C ALA A 14 -35.69 21.21 18.09
N ARG A 15 -34.72 20.58 17.42
CA ARG A 15 -33.36 21.15 17.22
C ARG A 15 -33.39 22.41 16.33
N ALA A 16 -34.20 22.41 15.28
CA ALA A 16 -34.34 23.56 14.41
C ALA A 16 -34.98 24.77 15.15
N ASN A 17 -35.87 24.52 16.11
CA ASN A 17 -36.50 25.57 16.91
C ASN A 17 -35.60 26.09 18.06
N SER A 18 -34.60 25.31 18.51
CA SER A 18 -33.67 25.71 19.57
C SER A 18 -32.48 26.51 19.07
N LEU A 19 -32.26 26.60 17.74
CA LEU A 19 -31.13 27.30 17.14
C LEU A 19 -31.59 28.63 16.52
N THR A 20 -30.75 29.68 16.67
CA THR A 20 -31.00 30.97 15.98
C THR A 20 -30.85 30.81 14.46
N PRO A 21 -31.42 31.73 13.65
CA PRO A 21 -31.22 31.72 12.19
C PRO A 21 -29.75 31.76 11.79
N GLU A 22 -28.91 32.52 12.50
CA GLU A 22 -27.47 32.60 12.26
C GLU A 22 -26.75 31.29 12.58
N GLU A 23 -27.10 30.63 13.68
CA GLU A 23 -26.54 29.31 14.04
C GLU A 23 -26.92 28.26 13.04
N ARG A 24 -28.18 28.25 12.56
CA ARG A 24 -28.64 27.33 11.49
C ARG A 24 -27.86 27.56 10.19
N SER A 25 -27.68 28.84 9.80
CA SER A 25 -26.89 29.18 8.61
C SER A 25 -25.45 28.75 8.75
N ARG A 26 -24.82 28.98 9.90
CA ARG A 26 -23.43 28.55 10.17
C ARG A 26 -23.27 27.00 10.13
N ILE A 27 -24.20 26.26 10.75
CA ILE A 27 -24.21 24.82 10.74
C ILE A 27 -24.43 24.28 9.32
N ALA A 28 -25.34 24.90 8.56
CA ALA A 28 -25.60 24.55 7.17
C ALA A 28 -24.36 24.81 6.28
N GLN A 29 -23.69 25.98 6.50
CA GLN A 29 -22.46 26.31 5.80
C GLN A 29 -21.35 25.33 6.13
N GLN A 30 -21.11 25.02 7.41
CA GLN A 30 -20.13 24.03 7.85
C GLN A 30 -20.43 22.64 7.29
N ALA A 31 -21.70 22.22 7.26
CA ALA A 31 -22.11 20.95 6.67
C ALA A 31 -21.96 20.95 5.14
N ALA A 32 -22.19 22.09 4.48
CA ALA A 32 -21.95 22.26 3.06
C ALA A 32 -20.45 22.22 2.76
N ASP A 33 -19.61 22.97 3.49
CA ASP A 33 -18.17 22.98 3.33
C ASP A 33 -17.57 21.59 3.59
N ALA A 34 -18.01 20.90 4.65
CA ALA A 34 -17.61 19.51 4.91
C ALA A 34 -18.07 18.53 3.82
N ARG A 35 -19.18 18.83 3.14
CA ARG A 35 -19.74 17.97 2.09
C ARG A 35 -19.22 18.29 0.69
N TRP A 36 -18.93 19.56 0.40
CA TRP A 36 -18.57 20.07 -0.92
C TRP A 36 -17.10 20.48 -1.02
N GLY A 37 -16.43 20.75 0.12
CA GLY A 37 -14.99 21.03 0.19
C GLY A 37 -14.09 19.79 0.09
N ILE A 38 -14.68 18.57 0.07
CA ILE A 38 -13.91 17.34 -0.09
C ILE A 38 -13.64 17.11 -1.60
N PRO A 39 -12.38 16.96 -2.02
CA PRO A 39 -12.02 16.71 -3.41
C PRO A 39 -12.72 15.48 -3.99
N LYS A 40 -12.97 15.47 -5.30
CA LYS A 40 -13.67 14.39 -5.98
C LYS A 40 -12.75 13.63 -6.92
N ALA A 41 -12.86 12.31 -6.96
CA ALA A 41 -12.15 11.50 -7.95
C ALA A 41 -12.73 11.74 -9.35
N THR A 42 -11.92 12.31 -10.23
CA THR A 42 -12.24 12.56 -11.64
C THR A 42 -11.83 11.39 -12.52
N HIS A 43 -10.69 10.77 -12.23
CA HIS A 43 -10.17 9.59 -12.94
C HIS A 43 -9.87 8.49 -11.96
N ARG A 44 -10.13 7.24 -12.37
CA ARG A 44 -9.92 6.05 -11.55
C ARG A 44 -9.13 5.02 -12.33
N GLY A 45 -8.33 4.25 -11.61
CA GLY A 45 -7.53 3.17 -12.20
C GLY A 45 -6.93 2.29 -11.13
N GLU A 46 -6.10 1.39 -11.59
CA GLU A 46 -5.30 0.51 -10.74
C GLU A 46 -3.88 0.46 -11.26
N ILE A 47 -2.90 0.60 -10.37
CA ILE A 47 -1.50 0.28 -10.65
C ILE A 47 -1.33 -1.20 -10.35
N VAL A 48 -0.86 -1.97 -11.33
CA VAL A 48 -0.63 -3.41 -11.18
C VAL A 48 0.84 -3.66 -10.90
N ILE A 49 1.13 -4.39 -9.82
CA ILE A 49 2.50 -4.73 -9.39
C ILE A 49 2.52 -6.25 -9.15
N GLY A 50 2.87 -7.01 -10.17
CA GLY A 50 2.73 -8.47 -10.15
C GLY A 50 1.27 -8.87 -9.96
N ASP A 51 0.98 -9.58 -8.86
CA ASP A 51 -0.39 -10.00 -8.50
C ASP A 51 -1.14 -8.95 -7.66
N VAL A 52 -0.47 -7.86 -7.28
CA VAL A 52 -1.06 -6.81 -6.43
C VAL A 52 -1.65 -5.71 -7.29
N ARG A 53 -2.89 -5.32 -6.96
CA ARG A 53 -3.59 -4.18 -7.57
C ARG A 53 -3.70 -3.07 -6.54
N ILE A 54 -3.17 -1.89 -6.87
CA ILE A 54 -3.26 -0.69 -6.04
C ILE A 54 -4.29 0.24 -6.66
N PRO A 55 -5.51 0.31 -6.13
CA PRO A 55 -6.49 1.26 -6.61
C PRO A 55 -5.97 2.69 -6.45
N CYS A 56 -6.12 3.49 -7.49
CA CYS A 56 -5.67 4.86 -7.54
C CYS A 56 -6.72 5.78 -8.16
N ALA A 57 -6.62 7.06 -7.84
CA ALA A 57 -7.46 8.08 -8.44
C ALA A 57 -6.69 9.39 -8.65
N VAL A 58 -7.15 10.18 -9.63
CA VAL A 58 -6.80 11.60 -9.75
C VAL A 58 -8.00 12.39 -9.29
N LEU A 59 -7.76 13.36 -8.40
CA LEU A 59 -8.79 14.22 -7.85
C LEU A 59 -8.98 15.48 -8.72
N ASP A 60 -10.07 16.19 -8.51
CA ASP A 60 -10.40 17.46 -9.20
C ASP A 60 -9.42 18.60 -8.88
N ASP A 61 -8.69 18.51 -7.78
CA ASP A 61 -7.60 19.42 -7.41
C ASP A 61 -6.22 19.00 -7.98
N GLY A 62 -6.18 17.94 -8.79
CA GLY A 62 -4.98 17.43 -9.45
C GLY A 62 -4.15 16.45 -8.61
N ARG A 63 -4.48 16.21 -7.34
CA ARG A 63 -3.77 15.22 -6.52
C ARG A 63 -3.99 13.81 -7.04
N ARG A 64 -2.94 12.99 -6.98
CA ARG A 64 -2.95 11.55 -7.27
C ARG A 64 -2.96 10.82 -5.94
N VAL A 65 -3.94 9.93 -5.75
CA VAL A 65 -4.12 9.22 -4.48
C VAL A 65 -4.10 7.71 -4.68
N LEU A 66 -3.55 7.02 -3.69
CA LEU A 66 -3.49 5.56 -3.58
C LEU A 66 -4.27 5.11 -2.35
N THR A 67 -4.85 3.91 -2.40
CA THR A 67 -5.52 3.34 -1.23
C THR A 67 -4.54 2.70 -0.26
N GLU A 68 -4.76 2.84 1.04
CA GLU A 68 -3.94 2.21 2.09
C GLU A 68 -3.86 0.69 1.92
N HIS A 69 -4.97 0.06 1.56
CA HIS A 69 -5.03 -1.38 1.35
C HIS A 69 -4.09 -1.83 0.23
N GLY A 70 -4.10 -1.15 -0.91
CA GLY A 70 -3.23 -1.46 -2.05
C GLY A 70 -1.75 -1.27 -1.70
N ILE A 71 -1.39 -0.17 -1.03
CA ILE A 71 -0.02 0.08 -0.56
C ILE A 71 0.43 -1.02 0.40
N THR A 72 -0.43 -1.39 1.36
CA THR A 72 -0.15 -2.44 2.33
C THR A 72 0.12 -3.79 1.64
N GLN A 73 -0.69 -4.14 0.65
CA GLN A 73 -0.47 -5.37 -0.12
C GLN A 73 0.82 -5.34 -0.92
N ALA A 74 1.14 -4.22 -1.55
CA ALA A 74 2.36 -4.07 -2.34
C ALA A 74 3.63 -4.23 -1.49
N LEU A 75 3.69 -3.58 -0.33
CA LEU A 75 4.85 -3.59 0.55
C LEU A 75 4.93 -4.85 1.42
N LEU A 76 3.84 -5.25 2.05
CA LEU A 76 3.86 -6.33 3.03
C LEU A 76 3.55 -7.71 2.44
N GLY A 77 3.08 -7.77 1.18
CA GLY A 77 2.50 -8.99 0.61
C GLY A 77 1.20 -9.33 1.32
N GLY A 78 0.50 -10.41 0.93
CA GLY A 78 -0.79 -10.80 1.51
C GLY A 78 -0.85 -10.75 3.05
N ARG A 79 -1.88 -11.23 3.68
CA ARG A 79 -2.26 -11.11 5.09
C ARG A 79 -1.09 -11.04 6.10
N SER A 80 -0.59 -9.83 6.37
CA SER A 80 0.38 -9.63 7.43
C SER A 80 -0.35 -9.57 8.79
N GLY A 81 0.27 -10.09 9.86
CA GLY A 81 -0.25 -9.95 11.23
C GLY A 81 -0.34 -8.50 11.73
N ALA A 82 0.07 -7.53 10.93
CA ALA A 82 0.00 -6.10 11.20
C ALA A 82 -1.45 -5.64 11.48
N ALA A 83 -2.44 -6.16 10.75
CA ALA A 83 -3.85 -5.84 10.97
C ALA A 83 -4.34 -6.20 12.40
N LYS A 84 -3.83 -7.29 12.99
CA LYS A 84 -4.15 -7.68 14.37
C LYS A 84 -3.47 -6.75 15.39
N ARG A 85 -2.26 -6.26 15.11
CA ARG A 85 -1.51 -5.36 16.02
C ARG A 85 -2.11 -3.96 16.02
N VAL A 86 -2.47 -3.42 14.86
CA VAL A 86 -3.13 -2.11 14.76
C VAL A 86 -4.46 -2.11 15.50
N LYS A 87 -5.24 -3.21 15.45
CA LYS A 87 -6.48 -3.34 16.22
C LYS A 87 -6.27 -3.33 17.74
N LYS A 88 -5.08 -3.69 18.24
CA LYS A 88 -4.74 -3.68 19.68
C LYS A 88 -4.06 -2.39 20.15
N ALA A 89 -3.61 -1.53 19.24
CA ALA A 89 -2.99 -0.26 19.60
C ALA A 89 -4.03 0.73 20.17
N PRO A 90 -3.63 1.67 21.07
CA PRO A 90 -4.50 2.75 21.53
C PRO A 90 -5.12 3.52 20.37
N ALA A 91 -6.31 4.06 20.58
CA ALA A 91 -7.07 4.75 19.51
C ALA A 91 -6.31 5.94 18.91
N GLU A 92 -5.53 6.62 19.73
CA GLU A 92 -4.69 7.77 19.34
C GLU A 92 -3.54 7.36 18.41
N ASP A 93 -2.88 6.23 18.67
CA ASP A 93 -1.81 5.70 17.81
C ASP A 93 -2.32 5.11 16.49
N ARG A 94 -3.59 4.64 16.47
CA ARG A 94 -4.20 4.09 15.24
C ARG A 94 -4.51 5.15 14.19
N ALA A 95 -4.78 6.38 14.63
CA ALA A 95 -5.13 7.49 13.74
C ALA A 95 -3.94 8.05 12.99
N LEU A 96 -2.71 7.81 13.46
CA LEU A 96 -1.51 8.49 13.00
C LEU A 96 -0.55 7.62 12.16
N THR A 97 -0.63 6.27 12.25
CA THR A 97 0.34 5.41 11.56
C THR A 97 -0.35 4.40 10.64
N PRO A 98 -0.16 4.49 9.31
CA PRO A 98 -0.70 3.53 8.35
C PRO A 98 -0.22 2.11 8.60
N MET A 99 -1.03 1.10 8.21
CA MET A 99 -0.74 -0.32 8.45
C MET A 99 0.59 -0.79 7.85
N PHE A 100 1.00 -0.21 6.73
CA PHE A 100 2.25 -0.55 6.05
C PHE A 100 3.50 -0.01 6.77
N LEU A 101 3.33 0.89 7.75
CA LEU A 101 4.38 1.42 8.63
C LEU A 101 4.15 1.10 10.12
N ALA A 102 3.22 0.21 10.43
CA ALA A 102 2.86 -0.19 11.80
C ALA A 102 4.00 -0.82 12.65
N PRO A 103 5.08 -1.43 12.12
CA PRO A 103 6.15 -1.91 12.97
C PRO A 103 6.83 -0.79 13.76
N GLU A 104 6.92 -0.94 15.09
CA GLU A 104 7.54 0.02 16.02
C GLU A 104 8.97 0.42 15.59
N ARG A 105 9.73 -0.52 15.03
CA ARG A 105 11.10 -0.30 14.56
C ARG A 105 11.23 0.67 13.40
N LEU A 106 10.12 0.98 12.72
CA LEU A 106 10.08 1.97 11.63
C LEU A 106 9.82 3.39 12.14
N LYS A 107 9.27 3.55 13.34
CA LYS A 107 8.93 4.87 13.91
C LYS A 107 10.08 5.87 13.91
N PRO A 108 11.34 5.50 14.26
CA PRO A 108 12.47 6.44 14.23
C PRO A 108 12.78 7.03 12.84
N PHE A 109 12.32 6.37 11.77
CA PHE A 109 12.58 6.79 10.38
C PHE A 109 11.42 7.61 9.79
N ILE A 110 10.33 7.78 10.53
CA ILE A 110 9.20 8.62 10.15
C ILE A 110 9.47 10.03 10.62
N THR A 111 9.72 10.94 9.68
CA THR A 111 9.97 12.35 10.00
C THR A 111 8.69 13.16 10.08
N GLN A 112 8.73 14.31 10.77
CA GLN A 112 7.58 15.22 10.82
C GLN A 112 7.17 15.68 9.41
N ALA A 113 8.13 15.95 8.52
CA ALA A 113 7.86 16.31 7.14
C ALA A 113 7.08 15.23 6.37
N MET A 114 7.31 13.95 6.68
CA MET A 114 6.51 12.85 6.12
C MET A 114 5.10 12.81 6.68
N MET A 115 4.94 13.10 7.98
CA MET A 115 3.63 13.15 8.65
C MET A 115 2.77 14.30 8.11
N ASP A 116 3.37 15.46 7.86
CA ASP A 116 2.70 16.65 7.33
C ASP A 116 2.52 16.59 5.79
N GLY A 117 3.18 15.65 5.13
CA GLY A 117 3.18 15.45 3.68
C GLY A 117 2.57 14.11 3.25
N PRO A 118 3.39 13.17 2.71
CA PRO A 118 2.90 11.94 2.09
C PRO A 118 2.07 11.04 3.04
N LEU A 119 2.34 11.08 4.35
CA LEU A 119 1.62 10.30 5.36
C LEU A 119 0.32 10.96 5.83
N CYS A 120 0.07 12.22 5.44
CA CYS A 120 -1.19 12.88 5.74
C CYS A 120 -2.33 12.24 4.95
N PRO A 121 -3.37 11.71 5.63
CA PRO A 121 -4.49 11.11 4.93
C PRO A 121 -5.27 12.11 4.09
N VAL A 122 -5.61 11.74 2.86
CA VAL A 122 -6.44 12.52 1.95
C VAL A 122 -7.84 11.95 1.96
N HIS A 123 -8.82 12.72 2.46
CA HIS A 123 -10.23 12.37 2.34
C HIS A 123 -10.77 12.89 1.01
N TYR A 124 -11.42 12.02 0.23
CA TYR A 124 -11.99 12.38 -1.06
C TYR A 124 -13.30 11.63 -1.33
N ARG A 125 -14.06 12.10 -2.30
CA ARG A 125 -15.30 11.47 -2.75
C ARG A 125 -15.05 10.64 -3.99
N ASP A 126 -15.47 9.38 -3.92
CA ASP A 126 -15.51 8.47 -5.05
C ASP A 126 -16.97 8.13 -5.38
N GLY A 127 -17.56 8.88 -6.33
CA GLY A 127 -18.97 8.88 -6.56
C GLY A 127 -19.73 9.38 -5.32
N THR A 128 -20.56 8.51 -4.74
CA THR A 128 -21.34 8.82 -3.51
C THR A 128 -20.58 8.46 -2.22
N ARG A 129 -19.46 7.76 -2.31
CA ARG A 129 -18.72 7.26 -1.14
C ARG A 129 -17.64 8.26 -0.71
N SER A 130 -17.47 8.42 0.60
CA SER A 130 -16.29 9.07 1.17
C SER A 130 -15.21 8.01 1.34
N VAL A 131 -14.02 8.26 0.80
CA VAL A 131 -12.88 7.34 0.79
C VAL A 131 -11.67 8.07 1.37
N GLN A 132 -10.82 7.32 2.07
CA GLN A 132 -9.53 7.79 2.54
C GLN A 132 -8.43 7.13 1.72
N GLY A 133 -7.48 7.92 1.26
CA GLY A 133 -6.26 7.49 0.60
C GLY A 133 -5.08 8.31 1.05
N PHE A 134 -3.96 8.16 0.37
CA PHE A 134 -2.73 8.90 0.58
C PHE A 134 -2.25 9.46 -0.75
N ASP A 135 -1.53 10.57 -0.73
CA ASP A 135 -0.84 11.05 -1.93
C ASP A 135 0.04 9.95 -2.52
N ALA A 136 0.15 9.88 -3.84
CA ALA A 136 0.87 8.79 -4.51
C ALA A 136 2.36 8.73 -4.14
N THR A 137 2.95 9.85 -3.71
CA THR A 137 4.33 9.92 -3.22
C THR A 137 4.57 9.15 -1.92
N ILE A 138 3.49 8.72 -1.25
CA ILE A 138 3.58 7.83 -0.08
C ILE A 138 4.27 6.50 -0.41
N LEU A 139 4.10 5.97 -1.63
CA LEU A 139 4.65 4.67 -1.99
C LEU A 139 6.19 4.69 -1.99
N PRO A 140 6.89 5.61 -2.69
CA PRO A 140 8.34 5.74 -2.57
C PRO A 140 8.78 6.15 -1.15
N ALA A 141 8.06 7.04 -0.46
CA ALA A 141 8.40 7.43 0.90
C ALA A 141 8.35 6.25 1.88
N ALA A 142 7.33 5.40 1.79
CA ALA A 142 7.24 4.18 2.60
C ALA A 142 8.34 3.18 2.27
N CYS A 143 8.69 3.01 0.99
CA CYS A 143 9.84 2.19 0.58
C CYS A 143 11.14 2.70 1.23
N GLU A 144 11.38 4.02 1.20
CA GLU A 144 12.57 4.64 1.80
C GLU A 144 12.67 4.35 3.31
N ILE A 145 11.56 4.43 4.05
CA ILE A 145 11.53 4.10 5.49
C ILE A 145 11.97 2.65 5.73
N TRP A 146 11.44 1.70 4.94
CA TRP A 146 11.83 0.30 5.04
C TRP A 146 13.30 0.06 4.71
N LEU A 147 13.84 0.76 3.71
CA LEU A 147 15.23 0.66 3.29
C LEU A 147 16.17 1.24 4.35
N LYS A 148 15.88 2.42 4.90
CA LYS A 148 16.64 3.01 6.01
C LYS A 148 16.70 2.09 7.22
N ALA A 149 15.56 1.50 7.62
CA ALA A 149 15.50 0.57 8.73
C ALA A 149 16.29 -0.74 8.46
N ARG A 150 16.38 -1.18 7.20
CA ARG A 150 17.23 -2.30 6.79
C ARG A 150 18.70 -1.94 6.95
N ASP A 151 19.09 -0.78 6.42
CA ASP A 151 20.50 -0.34 6.36
C ASP A 151 21.04 -0.07 7.78
N GLU A 152 20.20 0.38 8.70
CA GLU A 152 20.51 0.51 10.13
C GLU A 152 20.46 -0.84 10.90
N GLY A 153 20.14 -1.94 10.23
CA GLY A 153 20.12 -3.27 10.85
C GLY A 153 19.03 -3.50 11.91
N VAL A 154 18.05 -2.60 12.05
CA VAL A 154 17.04 -2.68 13.12
C VAL A 154 15.88 -3.62 12.80
N LEU A 155 15.78 -4.15 11.59
CA LEU A 155 14.69 -5.02 11.17
C LEU A 155 14.83 -6.43 11.74
N GLN A 156 13.70 -7.01 12.16
CA GLN A 156 13.65 -8.42 12.52
C GLN A 156 13.81 -9.32 11.28
N PRO A 157 14.29 -10.56 11.41
CA PRO A 157 14.49 -11.48 10.27
C PRO A 157 13.25 -11.59 9.37
N GLN A 158 12.04 -11.70 9.94
CA GLN A 158 10.79 -11.79 9.20
C GLN A 158 10.37 -10.46 8.51
N GLN A 159 11.06 -9.36 8.79
CA GLN A 159 10.82 -8.05 8.18
C GLN A 159 11.77 -7.80 7.00
N ARG A 160 12.88 -8.52 6.89
CA ARG A 160 13.86 -8.37 5.79
C ARG A 160 13.24 -8.57 4.41
N ASP A 161 12.34 -9.54 4.28
CA ASP A 161 11.61 -9.77 3.01
C ASP A 161 10.75 -8.57 2.59
N LYS A 162 10.24 -7.78 3.55
CA LYS A 162 9.46 -6.58 3.27
C LYS A 162 10.35 -5.44 2.79
N ALA A 163 11.52 -5.28 3.41
CA ALA A 163 12.53 -4.32 2.93
C ALA A 163 13.04 -4.70 1.53
N GLN A 164 13.20 -5.99 1.24
CA GLN A 164 13.57 -6.45 -0.10
C GLN A 164 12.47 -6.13 -1.14
N ARG A 165 11.20 -6.27 -0.78
CA ARG A 165 10.07 -5.83 -1.63
C ARG A 165 10.10 -4.32 -1.86
N ALA A 166 10.34 -3.54 -0.81
CA ALA A 166 10.45 -2.09 -0.90
C ALA A 166 11.58 -1.67 -1.85
N ASP A 167 12.73 -2.36 -1.81
CA ASP A 167 13.87 -2.14 -2.72
C ASP A 167 13.48 -2.40 -4.18
N MET A 168 12.86 -3.55 -4.45
CA MET A 168 12.39 -3.88 -5.81
C MET A 168 11.37 -2.88 -6.33
N LEU A 169 10.42 -2.47 -5.49
CA LEU A 169 9.42 -1.46 -5.85
C LEU A 169 10.07 -0.12 -6.16
N MET A 170 11.01 0.34 -5.32
CA MET A 170 11.70 1.61 -5.53
C MET A 170 12.46 1.62 -6.86
N ARG A 171 13.20 0.54 -7.16
CA ARG A 171 13.91 0.42 -8.43
C ARG A 171 12.96 0.36 -9.64
N GLY A 172 11.85 -0.37 -9.51
CA GLY A 172 10.82 -0.42 -10.55
C GLY A 172 10.18 0.94 -10.82
N LEU A 173 9.85 1.69 -9.77
CA LEU A 173 9.31 3.04 -9.89
C LEU A 173 10.31 3.99 -10.54
N ALA A 174 11.60 3.92 -10.17
CA ALA A 174 12.65 4.72 -10.78
C ALA A 174 12.83 4.38 -12.27
N HIS A 175 12.79 3.09 -12.63
CA HIS A 175 12.87 2.64 -14.01
C HIS A 175 11.73 3.19 -14.88
N VAL A 176 10.50 3.07 -14.41
CA VAL A 176 9.33 3.61 -15.12
C VAL A 176 9.34 5.13 -15.13
N GLY A 177 9.80 5.77 -14.06
CA GLY A 177 9.89 7.22 -13.93
C GLY A 177 10.79 7.83 -15.00
N ILE A 178 11.97 7.28 -15.25
CA ILE A 178 12.86 7.80 -16.28
C ILE A 178 12.28 7.61 -17.70
N VAL A 179 11.62 6.47 -17.96
CA VAL A 179 10.94 6.25 -19.25
C VAL A 179 9.83 7.29 -19.45
N ALA A 180 9.01 7.53 -18.41
CA ALA A 180 7.94 8.52 -18.48
C ALA A 180 8.46 9.93 -18.74
N LEU A 181 9.56 10.34 -18.08
CA LEU A 181 10.17 11.65 -18.30
C LEU A 181 10.75 11.82 -19.71
N VAL A 182 11.35 10.76 -20.26
CA VAL A 182 11.82 10.78 -21.67
C VAL A 182 10.64 10.89 -22.63
N ASP A 183 9.57 10.13 -22.42
CA ASP A 183 8.38 10.17 -23.23
C ASP A 183 7.72 11.57 -23.19
N GLU A 184 7.69 12.19 -22.03
CA GLU A 184 7.17 13.55 -21.85
C GLU A 184 8.05 14.59 -22.58
N ALA A 185 9.37 14.52 -22.37
CA ALA A 185 10.32 15.46 -22.99
C ALA A 185 10.35 15.37 -24.52
N THR A 186 10.05 14.21 -25.08
CA THR A 186 10.04 13.98 -26.53
C THR A 186 8.64 14.11 -27.16
N GLY A 187 7.59 14.25 -26.36
CA GLY A 187 6.20 14.22 -26.83
C GLY A 187 5.72 12.81 -27.19
N TYR A 188 6.54 11.76 -26.99
CA TYR A 188 6.17 10.38 -27.32
C TYR A 188 4.98 9.87 -26.50
N GLN A 189 4.71 10.46 -25.34
CA GLN A 189 3.54 10.17 -24.50
C GLN A 189 2.20 10.28 -25.24
N GLU A 190 2.12 11.09 -26.29
CA GLU A 190 0.88 11.29 -27.06
C GLU A 190 0.59 10.12 -28.02
N VAL A 191 1.62 9.40 -28.44
CA VAL A 191 1.53 8.32 -29.44
C VAL A 191 1.75 6.93 -28.85
N ARG A 192 2.34 6.83 -27.64
CA ARG A 192 2.55 5.55 -27.00
C ARG A 192 1.24 4.91 -26.55
N ASP A 193 1.24 3.58 -26.44
CA ASP A 193 0.12 2.85 -25.84
C ASP A 193 -0.16 3.34 -24.41
N ARG A 194 -1.44 3.50 -24.09
CA ARG A 194 -1.90 3.99 -22.78
C ARG A 194 -1.36 3.17 -21.59
N LEU A 195 -1.17 1.87 -21.78
CA LEU A 195 -0.72 0.96 -20.74
C LEU A 195 0.77 0.62 -20.82
N ALA A 196 1.53 1.24 -21.72
CA ALA A 196 2.93 0.91 -21.95
C ALA A 196 3.79 1.02 -20.67
N LEU A 197 3.65 2.10 -19.91
CA LEU A 197 4.39 2.26 -18.63
C LEU A 197 4.02 1.19 -17.61
N GLN A 198 2.74 0.80 -17.55
CA GLN A 198 2.30 -0.28 -16.69
C GLN A 198 2.89 -1.63 -17.10
N ALA A 199 2.98 -1.91 -18.40
CA ALA A 199 3.60 -3.12 -18.93
C ALA A 199 5.10 -3.18 -18.62
N ILE A 200 5.81 -2.05 -18.75
CA ILE A 200 7.25 -1.94 -18.41
C ILE A 200 7.46 -2.21 -16.93
N LEU A 201 6.65 -1.61 -16.05
CA LEU A 201 6.73 -1.82 -14.61
C LEU A 201 6.50 -3.31 -14.26
N ASP A 202 5.44 -3.91 -14.79
CA ASP A 202 5.10 -5.30 -14.52
C ASP A 202 6.20 -6.26 -15.01
N GLN A 203 6.74 -6.04 -16.20
CA GLN A 203 7.85 -6.83 -16.73
C GLN A 203 9.10 -6.71 -15.85
N TYR A 204 9.49 -5.50 -15.46
CA TYR A 204 10.63 -5.28 -14.58
C TYR A 204 10.47 -6.01 -13.25
N LEU A 205 9.34 -5.81 -12.60
CA LEU A 205 9.08 -6.41 -11.29
C LEU A 205 8.97 -7.94 -11.35
N ARG A 206 8.40 -8.51 -12.40
CA ARG A 206 8.38 -9.97 -12.60
C ARG A 206 9.80 -10.54 -12.69
N GLN A 207 10.71 -9.87 -13.38
CA GLN A 207 12.12 -10.27 -13.48
C GLN A 207 12.81 -10.21 -12.12
N GLU A 208 12.66 -9.11 -11.38
CA GLU A 208 13.23 -8.92 -10.05
C GLU A 208 12.67 -9.93 -9.03
N PHE A 209 11.35 -10.15 -9.00
CA PHE A 209 10.74 -11.15 -8.13
C PHE A 209 11.17 -12.56 -8.48
N ALA A 210 11.30 -12.89 -9.76
CA ALA A 210 11.79 -14.19 -10.21
C ALA A 210 13.24 -14.41 -9.82
N ALA A 211 14.10 -13.39 -9.97
CA ALA A 211 15.50 -13.44 -9.54
C ALA A 211 15.62 -13.60 -8.02
N TRP A 212 14.79 -12.88 -7.26
CA TRP A 212 14.75 -12.98 -5.80
C TRP A 212 14.20 -14.33 -5.32
N ALA A 213 13.19 -14.90 -5.97
CA ALA A 213 12.63 -16.20 -5.62
C ALA A 213 13.60 -17.36 -5.92
N LYS A 214 14.51 -17.17 -6.90
CA LYS A 214 15.54 -18.15 -7.26
C LYS A 214 16.81 -17.98 -6.39
N ARG A 215 16.67 -18.05 -5.07
CA ARG A 215 17.84 -18.00 -4.16
C ARG A 215 18.80 -19.19 -4.34
N PHE A 216 18.32 -20.31 -4.88
CA PHE A 216 19.07 -21.52 -5.13
C PHE A 216 18.89 -21.97 -6.58
N PRO A 217 19.86 -22.71 -7.16
CA PRO A 217 19.73 -23.29 -8.50
C PRO A 217 18.47 -24.14 -8.64
N ASP A 218 17.89 -24.17 -9.82
CA ASP A 218 16.70 -24.99 -10.11
C ASP A 218 16.89 -26.47 -9.78
N GLU A 219 18.14 -26.97 -9.88
CA GLU A 219 18.50 -28.34 -9.52
C GLU A 219 18.27 -28.59 -8.03
N PHE A 220 18.57 -27.67 -7.14
CA PHE A 220 18.27 -27.79 -5.70
C PHE A 220 16.79 -28.04 -5.46
N TYR A 221 15.94 -27.24 -6.09
CA TYR A 221 14.49 -27.41 -5.95
C TYR A 221 13.98 -28.67 -6.64
N ARG A 222 14.55 -29.05 -7.78
CA ARG A 222 14.22 -30.31 -8.49
C ARG A 222 14.47 -31.50 -7.60
N GLN A 223 15.63 -31.57 -6.93
CA GLN A 223 15.97 -32.66 -6.03
C GLN A 223 15.09 -32.66 -4.78
N MET A 224 14.81 -31.50 -4.20
CA MET A 224 13.88 -31.37 -3.06
C MET A 224 12.47 -31.88 -3.43
N PHE A 225 11.94 -31.50 -4.59
CA PHE A 225 10.63 -31.95 -5.08
C PHE A 225 10.63 -33.47 -5.35
N ARG A 226 11.72 -34.00 -5.94
CA ARG A 226 11.88 -35.44 -6.15
C ARG A 226 11.84 -36.20 -4.83
N LEU A 227 12.55 -35.74 -3.81
CA LEU A 227 12.60 -36.38 -2.50
C LEU A 227 11.25 -36.37 -1.79
N LYS A 228 10.41 -35.34 -2.06
CA LYS A 228 9.06 -35.20 -1.49
C LYS A 228 7.96 -35.82 -2.36
N GLY A 229 8.30 -36.40 -3.52
CA GLY A 229 7.31 -36.94 -4.45
C GLY A 229 6.41 -35.90 -5.12
N TRP A 230 6.87 -34.64 -5.22
CA TRP A 230 6.11 -33.53 -5.81
C TRP A 230 6.51 -33.33 -7.27
N SER A 231 5.54 -32.89 -8.10
CA SER A 231 5.82 -32.44 -9.47
C SER A 231 6.57 -31.12 -9.46
N TYR A 232 7.76 -31.09 -10.10
CA TYR A 232 8.53 -29.87 -10.26
C TYR A 232 8.26 -29.25 -11.64
N ASN A 233 7.85 -27.97 -11.65
CA ASN A 233 7.72 -27.20 -12.88
C ASN A 233 8.73 -26.01 -12.83
N PRO A 234 9.77 -26.02 -13.68
CA PRO A 234 10.78 -24.96 -13.70
C PRO A 234 10.23 -23.59 -14.16
N MET A 235 9.11 -23.58 -14.87
CA MET A 235 8.45 -22.34 -15.35
C MET A 235 7.52 -21.72 -14.30
N SER A 236 7.23 -22.43 -13.20
CA SER A 236 6.38 -21.94 -12.13
C SER A 236 7.20 -21.34 -11.00
N VAL A 237 6.92 -20.09 -10.63
CA VAL A 237 7.46 -19.42 -9.43
C VAL A 237 6.67 -19.82 -8.17
N ALA A 238 5.44 -20.31 -8.34
CA ALA A 238 4.59 -20.76 -7.25
C ALA A 238 5.10 -22.09 -6.69
N ARG A 239 5.55 -22.09 -5.44
CA ARG A 239 6.05 -23.26 -4.72
C ARG A 239 5.20 -23.47 -3.46
N PRO A 240 5.00 -24.72 -3.01
CA PRO A 240 4.37 -24.99 -1.72
C PRO A 240 5.07 -24.18 -0.62
N GLY A 241 4.30 -23.52 0.28
CA GLY A 241 4.84 -22.67 1.35
C GLY A 241 5.87 -23.37 2.25
N VAL A 242 5.75 -24.69 2.39
CA VAL A 242 6.66 -25.53 3.15
C VAL A 242 8.07 -25.65 2.52
N VAL A 243 8.25 -25.31 1.24
CA VAL A 243 9.57 -25.33 0.57
C VAL A 243 10.53 -24.36 1.25
N GLY A 244 10.03 -23.19 1.71
CA GLY A 244 10.84 -22.25 2.48
C GLY A 244 11.35 -22.83 3.80
N THR A 245 10.51 -23.59 4.51
CA THR A 245 10.89 -24.28 5.75
C THR A 245 11.96 -25.32 5.51
N TYR A 246 11.81 -26.15 4.45
CA TYR A 246 12.83 -27.15 4.11
C TYR A 246 14.13 -26.51 3.62
N THR A 247 14.07 -25.42 2.90
CA THR A 247 15.27 -24.69 2.50
C THR A 247 16.01 -24.17 3.72
N LYS A 248 15.28 -23.62 4.72
CA LYS A 248 15.86 -23.17 5.98
C LYS A 248 16.52 -24.32 6.74
N ASP A 249 15.80 -25.41 6.97
CA ASP A 249 16.31 -26.60 7.69
C ASP A 249 17.53 -27.21 6.99
N VAL A 250 17.44 -27.50 5.69
CA VAL A 250 18.51 -28.22 4.98
C VAL A 250 19.75 -27.34 4.78
N VAL A 251 19.59 -26.07 4.42
CA VAL A 251 20.73 -25.23 4.04
C VAL A 251 21.30 -24.49 5.24
N TYR A 252 20.46 -23.81 5.98
CA TYR A 252 20.94 -22.93 7.03
C TYR A 252 21.18 -23.63 8.37
N GLU A 253 20.30 -24.55 8.76
CA GLU A 253 20.44 -25.23 10.07
C GLU A 253 21.42 -26.41 10.03
N ARG A 254 21.56 -27.11 8.87
CA ARG A 254 22.39 -28.33 8.78
C ARG A 254 23.69 -28.13 8.02
N LEU A 255 23.71 -27.34 6.93
CA LEU A 255 24.91 -27.14 6.12
C LEU A 255 25.72 -25.92 6.56
N ALA A 256 25.09 -24.92 7.15
CA ALA A 256 25.76 -23.71 7.59
C ALA A 256 25.16 -23.22 8.93
N PRO A 257 25.33 -23.99 10.03
CA PRO A 257 24.88 -23.59 11.34
C PRO A 257 25.54 -22.27 11.75
N GLY A 258 24.76 -21.30 12.21
CA GLY A 258 25.24 -19.99 12.62
C GLY A 258 25.00 -18.83 11.62
N ILE A 259 24.73 -19.10 10.34
CA ILE A 259 24.41 -18.03 9.36
C ILE A 259 23.04 -17.38 9.62
N VAL A 260 22.17 -18.02 10.39
CA VAL A 260 20.82 -17.52 10.68
C VAL A 260 20.78 -16.74 12.00
N GLU A 261 21.85 -16.72 12.77
CA GLU A 261 21.96 -16.05 14.08
C GLU A 261 22.60 -14.63 13.99
N GLU A 262 23.14 -14.24 12.86
CA GLU A 262 23.51 -12.86 12.52
C GLU A 262 22.41 -12.23 11.64
#